data_9dd2721271947d49d2e5efeccc384e2c
#
_entry.id   9dd2721271947d49d2e5efeccc384e2c
#
_cell.length_a   1.000
_cell.length_b   1.000
_cell.length_c   1.000
_cell.angle_alpha   90.00
_cell.angle_beta   90.00
_cell.angle_gamma   90.00
#
_symmetry.space_group_name_H-M   'P 1'
#
loop_
_entity.id
_entity.type
_entity.pdbx_description
1 polymer ?
#
loop_
_entity_poly.entity_id
_entity_poly.type
_entity_poly.pdbx_seq_one_letter_code
_entity_poly.pdbx_strand_id
1 'polypeptide(L)'
;MANNCYNWASIEGSKEMLDLFELRLEEANKEQSHLWWETYFAVLGKPIEEGISYEVFGSRWFHADWERQSETSGVLNGDSAWSPVSEFFRKLSEVYQLEIESEYEECGSDFGGWYNCKNGEVSKDVCTSYHAFRFIQEDTEFFYTLLADIEDDSSWESIDDMDSEFIALLSETQKQELIEAFNKSKNI
;
A
#
# COMPACT_ATOMS: atom_id res chain seq x y z
N MET A 1 12.15 -6.71 -14.02
CA MET A 1 10.95 -7.12 -13.26
C MET A 1 10.30 -5.84 -12.78
N ALA A 2 8.97 -5.78 -12.74
CA ALA A 2 8.29 -4.63 -12.13
C ALA A 2 8.42 -4.77 -10.61
N ASN A 3 8.75 -3.70 -9.91
CA ASN A 3 8.63 -3.67 -8.47
C ASN A 3 7.14 -3.66 -8.12
N ASN A 4 6.74 -4.45 -7.16
CA ASN A 4 5.38 -4.51 -6.69
C ASN A 4 5.18 -3.48 -5.58
N CYS A 5 4.18 -2.61 -5.75
CA CYS A 5 3.63 -1.81 -4.67
C CYS A 5 2.54 -2.63 -4.00
N TYR A 6 2.72 -2.97 -2.74
CA TYR A 6 1.72 -3.63 -1.95
C TYR A 6 0.65 -2.64 -1.50
N ASN A 7 -0.63 -3.02 -1.59
CA ASN A 7 -1.75 -2.20 -1.18
C ASN A 7 -2.65 -3.00 -0.25
N TRP A 8 -3.02 -2.41 0.87
CA TRP A 8 -3.99 -2.95 1.80
C TRP A 8 -5.07 -1.89 2.06
N ALA A 9 -6.34 -2.28 2.00
CA ALA A 9 -7.45 -1.36 2.23
C ALA A 9 -8.54 -1.99 3.09
N SER A 10 -8.91 -1.30 4.18
CA SER A 10 -10.15 -1.52 4.91
C SER A 10 -11.27 -0.74 4.24
N ILE A 11 -12.38 -1.41 3.99
CA ILE A 11 -13.53 -0.85 3.26
C ILE A 11 -14.77 -0.98 4.12
N GLU A 12 -15.42 0.14 4.37
CA GLU A 12 -16.70 0.20 5.10
C GLU A 12 -17.80 0.82 4.24
N GLY A 13 -19.03 0.30 4.40
CA GLY A 13 -20.18 0.79 3.66
C GLY A 13 -21.50 0.18 4.13
N SER A 14 -22.60 0.56 3.50
CA SER A 14 -23.86 -0.12 3.77
C SER A 14 -23.81 -1.56 3.23
N LYS A 15 -24.60 -2.45 3.87
CA LYS A 15 -24.71 -3.83 3.44
C LYS A 15 -25.08 -3.92 1.95
N GLU A 16 -26.04 -3.10 1.54
CA GLU A 16 -26.55 -3.09 0.16
C GLU A 16 -25.45 -2.73 -0.86
N MET A 17 -24.58 -1.76 -0.51
CA MET A 17 -23.51 -1.33 -1.41
C MET A 17 -22.37 -2.34 -1.48
N LEU A 18 -22.05 -2.98 -0.36
CA LEU A 18 -21.06 -4.06 -0.37
C LEU A 18 -21.59 -5.33 -1.07
N ASP A 19 -22.86 -5.67 -0.90
CA ASP A 19 -23.50 -6.78 -1.64
C ASP A 19 -23.49 -6.49 -3.16
N LEU A 20 -23.72 -5.24 -3.58
CA LEU A 20 -23.64 -4.83 -4.96
C LEU A 20 -22.21 -4.91 -5.52
N PHE A 21 -21.22 -4.48 -4.72
CA PHE A 21 -19.80 -4.58 -5.08
C PHE A 21 -19.40 -6.06 -5.30
N GLU A 22 -19.75 -6.95 -4.36
CA GLU A 22 -19.48 -8.39 -4.47
C GLU A 22 -20.15 -9.02 -5.67
N LEU A 23 -21.41 -8.68 -5.92
CA LEU A 23 -22.12 -9.17 -7.11
C LEU A 23 -21.41 -8.77 -8.41
N ARG A 24 -20.93 -7.51 -8.51
CA ARG A 24 -20.20 -7.03 -9.67
C ARG A 24 -18.84 -7.71 -9.82
N LEU A 25 -18.16 -7.97 -8.71
CA LEU A 25 -16.91 -8.70 -8.69
C LEU A 25 -17.09 -10.14 -9.18
N GLU A 26 -18.15 -10.83 -8.74
CA GLU A 26 -18.49 -12.16 -9.19
C GLU A 26 -18.89 -12.21 -10.68
N GLU A 27 -19.68 -11.25 -11.15
CA GLU A 27 -20.08 -11.15 -12.56
C GLU A 27 -18.84 -10.96 -13.45
N ALA A 28 -17.95 -10.03 -13.08
CA ALA A 28 -16.72 -9.76 -13.81
C ALA A 28 -15.78 -10.99 -13.85
N ASN A 29 -15.65 -11.70 -12.74
CA ASN A 29 -14.83 -12.92 -12.68
C ASN A 29 -15.37 -14.08 -13.55
N LYS A 30 -16.70 -14.14 -13.78
CA LYS A 30 -17.31 -15.17 -14.65
C LYS A 30 -17.08 -14.91 -16.13
N GLU A 31 -16.96 -13.65 -16.51
CA GLU A 31 -16.80 -13.25 -17.92
C GLU A 31 -15.34 -13.32 -18.39
N GLN A 32 -14.39 -13.33 -17.48
CA GLN A 32 -12.97 -13.20 -17.79
C GLN A 32 -12.15 -14.39 -17.29
N SER A 33 -11.53 -15.08 -18.23
CA SER A 33 -10.74 -16.29 -17.93
C SER A 33 -9.26 -16.05 -17.65
N HIS A 34 -8.70 -14.83 -17.85
CA HIS A 34 -7.24 -14.68 -17.88
C HIS A 34 -6.61 -13.36 -17.39
N LEU A 35 -7.34 -12.28 -17.10
CA LEU A 35 -6.73 -11.00 -16.73
C LEU A 35 -7.48 -10.31 -15.57
N TRP A 36 -6.98 -10.42 -14.42
CA TRP A 36 -7.58 -10.02 -13.13
C TRP A 36 -7.78 -8.51 -12.97
N TRP A 37 -6.88 -7.68 -13.55
CA TRP A 37 -7.03 -6.23 -13.55
C TRP A 37 -8.27 -5.75 -14.33
N GLU A 38 -8.72 -6.51 -15.32
CA GLU A 38 -9.94 -6.23 -16.09
C GLU A 38 -11.21 -6.35 -15.23
N THR A 39 -11.18 -7.21 -14.22
CA THR A 39 -12.27 -7.36 -13.24
C THR A 39 -12.56 -6.03 -12.53
N TYR A 40 -11.53 -5.30 -12.15
CA TYR A 40 -11.69 -4.02 -11.44
C TYR A 40 -12.18 -2.88 -12.33
N PHE A 41 -11.92 -2.92 -13.63
CA PHE A 41 -12.57 -2.03 -14.60
C PHE A 41 -14.07 -2.28 -14.67
N ALA A 42 -14.48 -3.55 -14.77
CA ALA A 42 -15.88 -3.93 -14.83
C ALA A 42 -16.64 -3.54 -13.56
N VAL A 43 -16.00 -3.72 -12.38
CA VAL A 43 -16.53 -3.29 -11.08
C VAL A 43 -16.82 -1.78 -11.08
N LEU A 44 -15.96 -0.96 -11.67
CA LEU A 44 -16.19 0.48 -11.79
C LEU A 44 -17.17 0.87 -12.92
N GLY A 45 -17.74 -0.11 -13.63
CA GLY A 45 -18.62 0.14 -14.78
C GLY A 45 -17.91 0.80 -15.96
N LYS A 46 -16.59 0.61 -16.09
CA LYS A 46 -15.78 1.16 -17.17
C LYS A 46 -15.57 0.12 -18.26
N PRO A 47 -15.57 0.50 -19.54
CA PRO A 47 -15.13 -0.38 -20.61
C PRO A 47 -13.64 -0.65 -20.45
N ILE A 48 -13.24 -1.88 -20.78
CA ILE A 48 -11.82 -2.26 -20.83
C ILE A 48 -11.23 -1.66 -22.10
N GLU A 49 -10.45 -0.60 -21.95
CA GLU A 49 -9.75 0.03 -23.06
C GLU A 49 -8.23 -0.08 -22.81
N GLU A 50 -7.51 -0.52 -23.83
CA GLU A 50 -6.07 -0.66 -23.76
C GLU A 50 -5.40 0.70 -23.51
N GLY A 51 -4.54 0.78 -22.48
CA GLY A 51 -3.77 1.99 -22.17
C GLY A 51 -4.36 2.94 -21.12
N ILE A 52 -5.61 2.74 -20.67
CA ILE A 52 -6.22 3.62 -19.65
C ILE A 52 -6.03 3.17 -18.19
N SER A 53 -5.26 2.09 -17.96
CA SER A 53 -5.04 1.55 -16.61
C SER A 53 -4.51 2.59 -15.63
N TYR A 54 -3.59 3.46 -16.05
CA TYR A 54 -3.08 4.53 -15.20
C TYR A 54 -4.15 5.56 -14.81
N GLU A 55 -5.08 5.87 -15.69
CA GLU A 55 -6.18 6.80 -15.42
C GLU A 55 -7.21 6.22 -14.44
N VAL A 56 -7.34 4.89 -14.43
CA VAL A 56 -8.32 4.19 -13.59
C VAL A 56 -7.73 3.78 -12.26
N PHE A 57 -6.53 3.21 -12.26
CA PHE A 57 -5.90 2.67 -11.04
C PHE A 57 -4.86 3.61 -10.43
N GLY A 58 -4.26 4.51 -11.20
CA GLY A 58 -3.02 5.18 -10.84
C GLY A 58 -1.79 4.29 -11.04
N SER A 59 -1.97 3.07 -11.57
CA SER A 59 -0.94 2.07 -11.81
C SER A 59 -1.18 1.34 -13.13
N ARG A 60 -0.14 0.66 -13.64
CA ARG A 60 -0.22 -0.11 -14.88
C ARG A 60 -1.12 -1.33 -14.78
N TRP A 61 -1.13 -1.99 -13.63
CA TRP A 61 -1.99 -3.13 -13.31
C TRP A 61 -2.22 -3.18 -11.80
N PHE A 62 -3.31 -3.82 -11.40
CA PHE A 62 -3.66 -4.08 -10.02
C PHE A 62 -4.22 -5.48 -9.89
N HIS A 63 -3.77 -6.20 -8.88
CA HIS A 63 -4.14 -7.55 -8.58
C HIS A 63 -4.42 -7.66 -7.08
N ALA A 64 -5.64 -7.96 -6.72
CA ALA A 64 -6.04 -8.01 -5.31
C ALA A 64 -7.12 -9.06 -5.04
N ASP A 65 -7.15 -9.49 -3.79
CA ASP A 65 -8.16 -10.36 -3.22
C ASP A 65 -9.09 -9.56 -2.31
N TRP A 66 -10.39 -9.82 -2.46
CA TRP A 66 -11.42 -9.27 -1.59
C TRP A 66 -11.84 -10.29 -0.55
N GLU A 67 -11.93 -9.85 0.72
CA GLU A 67 -12.45 -10.65 1.82
C GLU A 67 -13.50 -9.85 2.61
N ARG A 68 -14.75 -10.37 2.64
CA ARG A 68 -15.82 -9.80 3.47
C ARG A 68 -15.56 -10.12 4.94
N GLN A 69 -15.51 -9.09 5.79
CA GLN A 69 -15.26 -9.23 7.23
C GLN A 69 -16.57 -9.20 8.06
N SER A 70 -17.55 -8.42 7.61
CA SER A 70 -18.85 -8.28 8.27
C SER A 70 -19.94 -7.89 7.26
N GLU A 71 -21.17 -7.62 7.74
CA GLU A 71 -22.23 -7.09 6.87
C GLU A 71 -21.88 -5.72 6.28
N THR A 72 -21.06 -4.93 6.95
CA THR A 72 -20.75 -3.54 6.59
C THR A 72 -19.26 -3.27 6.35
N SER A 73 -18.41 -4.30 6.35
CA SER A 73 -16.97 -4.12 6.14
C SER A 73 -16.31 -5.28 5.42
N GLY A 74 -15.18 -5.00 4.80
CA GLY A 74 -14.30 -5.99 4.18
C GLY A 74 -12.91 -5.42 3.93
N VAL A 75 -12.02 -6.26 3.42
CA VAL A 75 -10.62 -5.92 3.15
C VAL A 75 -10.28 -6.26 1.71
N LEU A 76 -9.53 -5.39 1.06
CA LEU A 76 -8.98 -5.58 -0.27
C LEU A 76 -7.45 -5.49 -0.17
N ASN A 77 -6.76 -6.60 -0.46
CA ASN A 77 -5.31 -6.70 -0.39
C ASN A 77 -4.74 -7.07 -1.75
N GLY A 78 -3.65 -6.43 -2.15
CA GLY A 78 -3.06 -6.78 -3.43
C GLY A 78 -1.84 -5.99 -3.84
N ASP A 79 -1.34 -6.35 -5.01
CA ASP A 79 -0.15 -5.78 -5.62
C ASP A 79 -0.51 -4.91 -6.82
N SER A 80 0.26 -3.86 -7.04
CA SER A 80 0.20 -3.01 -8.22
C SER A 80 1.60 -2.70 -8.77
N ALA A 81 1.68 -2.20 -10.00
CA ALA A 81 2.97 -1.91 -10.63
C ALA A 81 3.51 -0.55 -10.20
N TRP A 82 4.58 -0.53 -9.41
CA TRP A 82 5.41 0.64 -9.02
C TRP A 82 4.71 1.78 -8.28
N SER A 83 3.40 1.81 -8.19
CA SER A 83 2.64 2.91 -7.56
C SER A 83 1.38 2.38 -6.90
N PRO A 84 0.88 3.04 -5.83
CA PRO A 84 -0.38 2.67 -5.19
C PRO A 84 -1.57 2.87 -6.13
N VAL A 85 -2.68 2.21 -5.83
CA VAL A 85 -3.93 2.31 -6.60
C VAL A 85 -4.91 3.32 -6.00
N SER A 86 -4.41 4.44 -5.52
CA SER A 86 -5.20 5.48 -4.84
C SER A 86 -6.37 5.98 -5.70
N GLU A 87 -6.17 6.14 -7.02
CA GLU A 87 -7.24 6.59 -7.91
C GLU A 87 -8.35 5.53 -8.08
N PHE A 88 -8.00 4.24 -8.05
CA PHE A 88 -8.99 3.16 -8.01
C PHE A 88 -9.80 3.22 -6.72
N PHE A 89 -9.16 3.37 -5.56
CA PHE A 89 -9.87 3.47 -4.28
C PHE A 89 -10.80 4.67 -4.24
N ARG A 90 -10.37 5.83 -4.75
CA ARG A 90 -11.22 7.00 -4.85
C ARG A 90 -12.47 6.75 -5.69
N LYS A 91 -12.32 6.16 -6.88
CA LYS A 91 -13.44 5.83 -7.77
C LYS A 91 -14.35 4.75 -7.19
N LEU A 92 -13.77 3.73 -6.55
CA LEU A 92 -14.53 2.68 -5.87
C LEU A 92 -15.41 3.28 -4.76
N SER A 93 -14.82 4.16 -3.94
CA SER A 93 -15.52 4.86 -2.87
C SER A 93 -16.65 5.76 -3.41
N GLU A 94 -16.46 6.42 -4.54
CA GLU A 94 -17.48 7.24 -5.20
C GLU A 94 -18.64 6.40 -5.74
N VAL A 95 -18.34 5.32 -6.48
CA VAL A 95 -19.36 4.47 -7.14
C VAL A 95 -20.24 3.74 -6.14
N TYR A 96 -19.65 3.20 -5.07
CA TYR A 96 -20.36 2.40 -4.07
C TYR A 96 -20.62 3.12 -2.75
N GLN A 97 -20.32 4.43 -2.68
CA GLN A 97 -20.50 5.25 -1.47
C GLN A 97 -19.83 4.63 -0.23
N LEU A 98 -18.58 4.20 -0.42
CA LEU A 98 -17.78 3.54 0.59
C LEU A 98 -16.86 4.52 1.31
N GLU A 99 -16.47 4.15 2.53
CA GLU A 99 -15.33 4.69 3.25
C GLU A 99 -14.17 3.71 3.10
N ILE A 100 -13.01 4.19 2.65
CA ILE A 100 -11.82 3.37 2.39
C ILE A 100 -10.65 4.00 3.13
N GLU A 101 -10.03 3.20 3.99
CA GLU A 101 -8.75 3.51 4.62
C GLU A 101 -7.71 2.56 4.06
N SER A 102 -6.67 3.09 3.45
CA SER A 102 -5.66 2.26 2.80
C SER A 102 -4.24 2.65 3.15
N GLU A 103 -3.39 1.66 3.08
CA GLU A 103 -1.96 1.72 3.27
C GLU A 103 -1.28 1.07 2.07
N TYR A 104 -0.10 1.58 1.72
CA TYR A 104 0.69 1.04 0.63
C TYR A 104 2.19 1.15 0.91
N GLU A 105 2.96 0.23 0.35
CA GLU A 105 4.42 0.27 0.44
C GLU A 105 5.09 -0.33 -0.79
N GLU A 106 6.28 0.19 -1.11
CA GLU A 106 7.16 -0.32 -2.17
C GLU A 106 8.61 -0.12 -1.73
N CYS A 107 9.26 -1.17 -1.25
CA CYS A 107 10.60 -1.10 -0.68
C CYS A 107 11.70 -0.86 -1.74
N GLY A 108 11.51 -1.27 -2.98
CA GLY A 108 12.51 -1.11 -4.03
C GLY A 108 12.61 0.31 -4.58
N SER A 109 11.55 1.12 -4.42
CA SER A 109 11.52 2.56 -4.76
C SER A 109 11.47 3.44 -3.52
N ASP A 110 11.65 2.85 -2.35
CA ASP A 110 11.77 3.51 -1.06
C ASP A 110 10.60 4.44 -0.70
N PHE A 111 9.36 3.93 -0.81
CA PHE A 111 8.21 4.69 -0.33
C PHE A 111 7.15 3.82 0.35
N GLY A 112 6.36 4.45 1.20
CA GLY A 112 5.14 3.93 1.78
C GLY A 112 4.18 5.07 2.14
N GLY A 113 2.94 4.74 2.49
CA GLY A 113 2.00 5.80 2.82
C GLY A 113 0.59 5.34 3.10
N TRP A 114 -0.27 6.33 3.25
CA TRP A 114 -1.68 6.17 3.57
C TRP A 114 -2.54 6.96 2.61
N TYR A 115 -3.65 6.36 2.21
CA TYR A 115 -4.65 7.03 1.39
C TYR A 115 -6.05 6.69 1.91
N ASN A 116 -6.80 7.70 2.34
CA ASN A 116 -8.15 7.52 2.86
C ASN A 116 -9.12 8.37 2.05
N CYS A 117 -10.27 7.79 1.72
CA CYS A 117 -11.32 8.48 1.01
C CYS A 117 -12.72 8.00 1.42
N LYS A 118 -13.71 8.87 1.21
CA LYS A 118 -15.12 8.57 1.46
C LYS A 118 -16.00 9.21 0.39
N ASN A 119 -16.85 8.43 -0.25
CA ASN A 119 -17.76 8.91 -1.31
C ASN A 119 -17.02 9.67 -2.43
N GLY A 120 -15.77 9.28 -2.75
CA GLY A 120 -14.92 9.95 -3.74
C GLY A 120 -14.13 11.16 -3.22
N GLU A 121 -14.38 11.62 -2.00
CA GLU A 121 -13.64 12.71 -1.38
C GLU A 121 -12.43 12.17 -0.60
N VAL A 122 -11.25 12.71 -0.87
CA VAL A 122 -9.99 12.31 -0.24
C VAL A 122 -9.84 13.06 1.09
N SER A 123 -9.62 12.30 2.17
CA SER A 123 -9.39 12.86 3.51
C SER A 123 -7.95 12.73 3.98
N LYS A 124 -7.19 11.78 3.43
CA LYS A 124 -5.76 11.59 3.71
C LYS A 124 -5.06 11.11 2.44
N ASP A 125 -3.94 11.72 2.11
CA ASP A 125 -3.03 11.32 1.05
C ASP A 125 -1.62 11.70 1.51
N VAL A 126 -0.90 10.72 2.06
CA VAL A 126 0.42 10.91 2.66
C VAL A 126 1.35 9.86 2.13
N CYS A 127 2.44 10.30 1.52
CA CYS A 127 3.55 9.46 1.09
C CYS A 127 4.81 9.86 1.88
N THR A 128 5.56 8.88 2.33
CA THR A 128 6.82 9.06 3.05
C THR A 128 7.81 7.97 2.58
N SER A 129 9.05 7.99 3.07
CA SER A 129 9.99 6.92 2.78
C SER A 129 9.53 5.59 3.37
N TYR A 130 10.00 4.48 2.78
CA TYR A 130 9.67 3.13 3.23
C TYR A 130 10.05 2.90 4.71
N HIS A 131 11.26 3.33 5.12
CA HIS A 131 11.72 3.17 6.49
C HIS A 131 10.92 4.01 7.49
N ALA A 132 10.56 5.25 7.13
CA ALA A 132 9.72 6.10 7.96
C ALA A 132 8.29 5.52 8.07
N PHE A 133 7.74 5.01 6.98
CA PHE A 133 6.43 4.36 6.96
C PHE A 133 6.41 3.13 7.88
N ARG A 134 7.36 2.21 7.73
CA ARG A 134 7.46 0.99 8.55
C ARG A 134 7.67 1.30 10.03
N PHE A 135 8.50 2.30 10.34
CA PHE A 135 8.72 2.72 11.71
C PHE A 135 7.44 3.29 12.36
N ILE A 136 6.64 4.06 11.61
CA ILE A 136 5.35 4.58 12.11
C ILE A 136 4.36 3.43 12.34
N GLN A 137 4.36 2.39 11.51
CA GLN A 137 3.48 1.23 11.61
C GLN A 137 3.86 0.27 12.74
N GLU A 138 5.13 -0.09 12.82
CA GLU A 138 5.64 -1.18 13.66
C GLU A 138 6.50 -0.70 14.83
N ASP A 139 6.85 0.61 14.86
CA ASP A 139 7.63 1.27 15.92
C ASP A 139 8.89 0.46 16.32
N THR A 140 8.87 -0.06 17.53
CA THR A 140 10.03 -0.72 18.16
C THR A 140 10.44 -2.01 17.45
N GLU A 141 9.50 -2.80 16.93
CA GLU A 141 9.79 -4.09 16.26
C GLU A 141 10.57 -3.88 14.97
N PHE A 142 10.12 -2.96 14.13
CA PHE A 142 10.84 -2.60 12.91
C PHE A 142 12.24 -2.08 13.21
N PHE A 143 12.38 -1.21 14.21
CA PHE A 143 13.68 -0.63 14.59
C PHE A 143 14.70 -1.70 14.98
N TYR A 144 14.32 -2.67 15.80
CA TYR A 144 15.25 -3.75 16.21
C TYR A 144 15.56 -4.73 15.08
N THR A 145 14.63 -4.98 14.17
CA THR A 145 14.89 -5.75 12.96
C THR A 145 15.92 -5.05 12.08
N LEU A 146 15.76 -3.75 11.86
CA LEU A 146 16.70 -2.94 11.11
C LEU A 146 18.11 -2.92 11.72
N LEU A 147 18.23 -2.84 13.06
CA LEU A 147 19.51 -2.93 13.74
C LEU A 147 20.22 -4.27 13.46
N ALA A 148 19.49 -5.37 13.51
CA ALA A 148 20.03 -6.70 13.22
C ALA A 148 20.49 -6.80 11.76
N ASP A 149 19.72 -6.29 10.81
CA ASP A 149 20.09 -6.28 9.38
C ASP A 149 21.37 -5.46 9.12
N ILE A 150 21.54 -4.32 9.81
CA ILE A 150 22.75 -3.51 9.72
C ILE A 150 23.97 -4.23 10.29
N GLU A 151 23.82 -4.94 11.39
CA GLU A 151 24.92 -5.70 12.01
C GLU A 151 25.35 -6.89 11.14
N ASP A 152 24.42 -7.54 10.43
CA ASP A 152 24.69 -8.76 9.64
C ASP A 152 25.25 -8.47 8.25
N ASP A 153 24.66 -7.59 7.48
CA ASP A 153 25.13 -7.24 6.11
C ASP A 153 24.38 -6.00 5.56
N SER A 154 24.82 -4.82 5.90
CA SER A 154 24.19 -3.59 5.43
C SER A 154 24.86 -2.99 4.20
N SER A 155 24.05 -2.59 3.24
CA SER A 155 24.49 -1.76 2.11
C SER A 155 24.76 -0.31 2.51
N TRP A 156 24.31 0.12 3.68
CA TRP A 156 24.59 1.46 4.23
C TRP A 156 25.92 1.47 4.96
N GLU A 157 26.69 2.54 4.75
CA GLU A 157 27.98 2.72 5.39
C GLU A 157 27.90 3.54 6.70
N SER A 158 26.83 4.32 6.87
CA SER A 158 26.64 5.19 8.04
C SER A 158 25.18 5.61 8.19
N ILE A 159 24.84 6.23 9.34
CA ILE A 159 23.52 6.83 9.56
C ILE A 159 23.19 7.94 8.54
N ASP A 160 24.23 8.60 7.98
CA ASP A 160 24.04 9.67 7.00
C ASP A 160 23.59 9.15 5.61
N ASP A 161 23.72 7.85 5.36
CA ASP A 161 23.24 7.20 4.13
C ASP A 161 21.74 6.82 4.23
N MET A 162 21.18 6.92 5.43
CA MET A 162 19.79 6.60 5.68
C MET A 162 18.87 7.79 5.35
N ASP A 163 17.61 7.47 5.10
CA ASP A 163 16.62 8.48 4.82
C ASP A 163 16.40 9.47 5.97
N SER A 164 16.40 10.77 5.64
CA SER A 164 16.28 11.85 6.60
C SER A 164 14.92 11.92 7.30
N GLU A 165 13.84 11.47 6.66
CA GLU A 165 12.51 11.42 7.26
C GLU A 165 12.45 10.36 8.35
N PHE A 166 13.05 9.19 8.10
CA PHE A 166 13.19 8.15 9.11
C PHE A 166 14.04 8.61 10.30
N ILE A 167 15.23 9.17 10.04
CA ILE A 167 16.13 9.67 11.09
C ILE A 167 15.47 10.75 11.95
N ALA A 168 14.60 11.58 11.38
CA ALA A 168 13.88 12.61 12.12
C ALA A 168 12.86 12.04 13.13
N LEU A 169 12.37 10.82 12.91
CA LEU A 169 11.44 10.15 13.82
C LEU A 169 12.11 9.52 15.03
N LEU A 170 13.41 9.23 14.95
CA LEU A 170 14.15 8.52 16.00
C LEU A 170 14.48 9.42 17.20
N SER A 171 14.40 8.85 18.39
CA SER A 171 14.96 9.42 19.60
C SER A 171 16.49 9.45 19.54
N GLU A 172 17.13 10.29 20.35
CA GLU A 172 18.60 10.36 20.44
C GLU A 172 19.22 9.00 20.90
N THR A 173 18.52 8.23 21.71
CA THR A 173 18.95 6.88 22.11
C THR A 173 18.97 5.94 20.90
N GLN A 174 17.91 5.92 20.10
CA GLN A 174 17.81 5.09 18.90
C GLN A 174 18.86 5.48 17.84
N LYS A 175 19.12 6.78 17.66
CA LYS A 175 20.21 7.23 16.78
C LYS A 175 21.58 6.73 17.25
N GLN A 176 21.82 6.73 18.56
CA GLN A 176 23.06 6.21 19.12
C GLN A 176 23.19 4.69 18.91
N GLU A 177 22.12 3.93 19.08
CA GLU A 177 22.08 2.50 18.83
C GLU A 177 22.38 2.18 17.36
N LEU A 178 21.83 2.95 16.40
CA LEU A 178 22.16 2.83 14.98
C LEU A 178 23.64 3.06 14.71
N ILE A 179 24.22 4.12 15.27
CA ILE A 179 25.65 4.43 15.10
C ILE A 179 26.51 3.28 15.65
N GLU A 180 26.11 2.68 16.76
CA GLU A 180 26.81 1.53 17.35
C GLU A 180 26.70 0.28 16.46
N ALA A 181 25.53 0.01 15.85
CA ALA A 181 25.33 -1.08 14.89
C ALA A 181 26.24 -0.93 13.67
N PHE A 182 26.29 0.26 13.06
CA PHE A 182 27.21 0.56 11.94
C PHE A 182 28.70 0.39 12.34
N ASN A 183 29.07 0.76 13.55
CA ASN A 183 30.45 0.58 14.01
C ASN A 183 30.80 -0.92 14.24
N LYS A 184 29.84 -1.75 14.64
CA LYS A 184 30.03 -3.19 14.77
C LYS A 184 30.19 -3.86 13.41
N SER A 185 29.31 -3.57 12.43
CA SER A 185 29.37 -4.15 11.10
C SER A 185 30.71 -3.88 10.37
N LYS A 186 31.34 -2.74 10.64
CA LYS A 186 32.66 -2.39 10.06
C LYS A 186 33.87 -3.10 10.69
N ASN A 187 33.68 -3.76 11.82
CA ASN A 187 34.76 -4.42 12.55
C ASN A 187 34.78 -5.95 12.37
N ILE A 188 33.91 -6.46 11.48
CA ILE A 188 33.86 -7.85 11.05
C ILE A 188 34.62 -7.99 9.73
#